data_b4abf14aae315fe69047d0c67ce416e1
#
_entry.id   b4abf14aae315fe69047d0c67ce416e1
#
_cell.length_a   1.000
_cell.length_b   1.000
_cell.length_c   1.000
_cell.angle_alpha   90.00
_cell.angle_beta   90.00
_cell.angle_gamma   90.00
#
_symmetry.space_group_name_H-M   'P 1'
#
loop_
_entity.id
_entity.type
_entity.pdbx_description
1 polymer ?
#
loop_
_entity_poly.entity_id
_entity_poly.type
_entity_poly.pdbx_seq_one_letter_code
_entity_poly.pdbx_strand_id
1 'polypeptide(L)'
;MSKILLLSYSQAARAFLAVGFINILLLIRSMTLLQARISPWIAAAIAVLLGILVGIACMRNFPEYLSIVKTVGAALVIAAGFYVILRRHEKLFLCGSLLIVLVSGVLVNPIRQGAAFLQQDSLIKEIRTIEQEEPGIWIVENAGYPLINIPVLAGAPTINSTNVYPNLERWSQLDPEGSNEEIYNRYAHILITLTDEEATEFELRQADVFHLTLNIEDLPKLGGSYILTTRNLDELANSKIQLQLVSQIKSYFIYKVEGALL
;
A
#
# COMPACT_ATOMS: atom_id res chain seq x y z
N MET A 1 9.60 26.33 -5.93
CA MET A 1 8.93 26.53 -4.60
C MET A 1 8.81 25.25 -3.79
N SER A 2 8.46 24.08 -4.36
CA SER A 2 8.31 22.82 -3.60
C SER A 2 9.57 22.38 -2.84
N LYS A 3 10.76 22.55 -3.43
CA LYS A 3 12.04 22.21 -2.78
C LYS A 3 12.38 23.10 -1.58
N ILE A 4 12.01 24.39 -1.62
CA ILE A 4 12.27 25.35 -0.53
C ILE A 4 11.40 25.05 0.70
N LEU A 5 10.17 24.60 0.48
CA LEU A 5 9.21 24.27 1.54
C LEU A 5 9.25 22.79 1.95
N LEU A 6 10.21 22.01 1.44
CA LEU A 6 10.31 20.55 1.66
C LEU A 6 9.03 19.76 1.29
N LEU A 7 8.13 20.38 0.51
CA LEU A 7 6.88 19.75 0.08
C LEU A 7 7.09 18.61 -0.91
N SER A 8 8.29 18.53 -1.54
CA SER A 8 8.67 17.40 -2.40
C SER A 8 8.75 16.07 -1.65
N TYR A 9 8.92 16.11 -0.32
CA TYR A 9 8.93 14.93 0.55
C TYR A 9 7.55 14.62 1.16
N SER A 10 6.56 15.50 0.94
CA SER A 10 5.21 15.31 1.47
C SER A 10 4.37 14.49 0.49
N GLN A 11 3.93 13.33 0.91
CA GLN A 11 2.96 12.55 0.13
C GLN A 11 1.62 13.27 0.10
N ALA A 12 1.01 13.36 -1.07
CA ALA A 12 -0.30 14.00 -1.25
C ALA A 12 -1.36 13.42 -0.29
N ALA A 13 -1.34 12.11 -0.05
CA ALA A 13 -2.24 11.44 0.88
C ALA A 13 -2.14 12.00 2.32
N ARG A 14 -0.94 12.35 2.79
CA ARG A 14 -0.75 12.96 4.13
C ARG A 14 -1.26 14.40 4.18
N ALA A 15 -1.11 15.15 3.09
CA ALA A 15 -1.66 16.51 3.00
C ALA A 15 -3.20 16.51 3.10
N PHE A 16 -3.87 15.50 2.55
CA PHE A 16 -5.33 15.38 2.65
C PHE A 16 -5.83 15.23 4.09
N LEU A 17 -5.08 14.61 4.99
CA LEU A 17 -5.43 14.53 6.43
C LEU A 17 -5.46 15.93 7.06
N ALA A 18 -4.44 16.76 6.79
CA ALA A 18 -4.39 18.12 7.30
C ALA A 18 -5.52 18.98 6.73
N VAL A 19 -5.78 18.88 5.41
CA VAL A 19 -6.89 19.59 4.75
C VAL A 19 -8.23 19.12 5.31
N GLY A 20 -8.41 17.81 5.53
CA GLY A 20 -9.62 17.25 6.15
C GLY A 20 -9.87 17.82 7.54
N PHE A 21 -8.84 17.88 8.38
CA PHE A 21 -8.93 18.47 9.72
C PHE A 21 -9.29 19.97 9.69
N ILE A 22 -8.63 20.73 8.82
CA ILE A 22 -8.93 22.16 8.63
C ILE A 22 -10.39 22.33 8.17
N ASN A 23 -10.89 21.52 7.24
CA ASN A 23 -12.27 21.58 6.77
C ASN A 23 -13.28 21.30 7.89
N ILE A 24 -12.99 20.37 8.80
CA ILE A 24 -13.84 20.13 9.99
C ILE A 24 -13.88 21.37 10.88
N LEU A 25 -12.72 21.99 11.16
CA LEU A 25 -12.67 23.23 11.96
C LEU A 25 -13.45 24.38 11.30
N LEU A 26 -13.31 24.54 9.97
CA LEU A 26 -14.04 25.52 9.20
C LEU A 26 -15.55 25.26 9.22
N LEU A 27 -15.97 24.00 9.14
CA LEU A 27 -17.38 23.62 9.25
C LEU A 27 -17.95 24.02 10.63
N ILE A 28 -17.24 23.66 11.72
CA ILE A 28 -17.63 24.02 13.09
C ILE A 28 -17.74 25.55 13.22
N ARG A 29 -16.73 26.27 12.74
CA ARG A 29 -16.71 27.73 12.78
C ARG A 29 -17.85 28.34 11.98
N SER A 30 -18.12 27.83 10.78
CA SER A 30 -19.23 28.27 9.93
C SER A 30 -20.59 28.06 10.62
N MET A 31 -20.77 26.90 11.26
CA MET A 31 -21.97 26.61 12.02
C MET A 31 -22.17 27.54 13.22
N THR A 32 -21.12 27.97 13.88
CA THR A 32 -21.19 28.91 15.01
C THR A 32 -21.55 30.33 14.55
N LEU A 33 -21.12 30.74 13.35
CA LEU A 33 -21.36 32.06 12.79
C LEU A 33 -22.71 32.15 12.08
N LEU A 34 -23.15 31.10 11.42
CA LEU A 34 -24.43 31.08 10.67
C LEU A 34 -25.58 30.92 11.64
N GLN A 35 -26.27 32.02 11.97
CA GLN A 35 -27.44 32.01 12.88
C GLN A 35 -28.76 31.74 12.16
N ALA A 36 -28.88 32.10 10.89
CA ALA A 36 -30.09 31.92 10.12
C ALA A 36 -30.31 30.44 9.69
N ARG A 37 -31.58 30.00 9.72
CA ARG A 37 -31.98 28.71 9.15
C ARG A 37 -32.17 28.85 7.65
N ILE A 38 -31.49 28.02 6.89
CA ILE A 38 -31.66 27.92 5.44
C ILE A 38 -33.05 27.32 5.11
N SER A 39 -33.72 27.81 4.07
CA SER A 39 -34.98 27.26 3.58
C SER A 39 -34.87 25.75 3.32
N PRO A 40 -35.88 24.93 3.65
CA PRO A 40 -35.85 23.49 3.47
C PRO A 40 -35.55 23.07 2.03
N TRP A 41 -36.10 23.77 1.06
CA TRP A 41 -35.85 23.46 -0.36
C TRP A 41 -34.44 23.77 -0.82
N ILE A 42 -33.89 24.90 -0.37
CA ILE A 42 -32.47 25.25 -0.67
C ILE A 42 -31.51 24.27 0.04
N ALA A 43 -31.80 23.94 1.30
CA ALA A 43 -31.01 22.96 2.05
C ALA A 43 -31.04 21.58 1.37
N ALA A 44 -32.22 21.15 0.88
CA ALA A 44 -32.32 19.88 0.15
C ALA A 44 -31.55 19.90 -1.18
N ALA A 45 -31.67 21.00 -1.96
CA ALA A 45 -30.95 21.13 -3.22
C ALA A 45 -29.42 21.09 -3.03
N ILE A 46 -28.91 21.82 -2.03
CA ILE A 46 -27.46 21.79 -1.68
C ILE A 46 -27.02 20.39 -1.24
N ALA A 47 -27.81 19.77 -0.36
CA ALA A 47 -27.49 18.44 0.18
C ALA A 47 -27.44 17.36 -0.93
N VAL A 48 -28.40 17.37 -1.84
CA VAL A 48 -28.46 16.46 -2.99
C VAL A 48 -27.28 16.71 -3.93
N LEU A 49 -26.97 17.97 -4.25
CA LEU A 49 -25.82 18.31 -5.10
C LEU A 49 -24.53 17.79 -4.50
N LEU A 50 -24.30 18.01 -3.20
CA LEU A 50 -23.10 17.53 -2.51
C LEU A 50 -23.07 16.00 -2.47
N GLY A 51 -24.18 15.33 -2.23
CA GLY A 51 -24.27 13.87 -2.30
C GLY A 51 -23.90 13.33 -3.68
N ILE A 52 -24.40 13.95 -4.76
CA ILE A 52 -24.06 13.57 -6.13
C ILE A 52 -22.57 13.77 -6.40
N LEU A 53 -22.00 14.92 -6.02
CA LEU A 53 -20.58 15.21 -6.22
C LEU A 53 -19.68 14.17 -5.50
N VAL A 54 -20.03 13.83 -4.26
CA VAL A 54 -19.30 12.79 -3.51
C VAL A 54 -19.48 11.43 -4.17
N GLY A 55 -20.69 11.07 -4.61
CA GLY A 55 -20.94 9.82 -5.31
C GLY A 55 -20.09 9.69 -6.58
N ILE A 56 -20.03 10.74 -7.40
CA ILE A 56 -19.18 10.77 -8.60
C ILE A 56 -17.71 10.65 -8.23
N ALA A 57 -17.26 11.37 -7.20
CA ALA A 57 -15.87 11.30 -6.75
C ALA A 57 -15.50 9.89 -6.25
N CYS A 58 -16.39 9.22 -5.50
CA CYS A 58 -16.20 7.85 -5.05
C CYS A 58 -16.09 6.86 -6.22
N MET A 59 -16.97 6.96 -7.21
CA MET A 59 -16.97 6.09 -8.39
C MET A 59 -15.69 6.27 -9.24
N ARG A 60 -15.16 7.51 -9.32
CA ARG A 60 -13.97 7.80 -10.12
C ARG A 60 -12.67 7.35 -9.43
N ASN A 61 -12.60 7.51 -8.10
CA ASN A 61 -11.35 7.29 -7.37
C ASN A 61 -11.25 5.90 -6.73
N PHE A 62 -12.38 5.22 -6.51
CA PHE A 62 -12.43 3.93 -5.81
C PHE A 62 -13.32 2.89 -6.50
N PRO A 63 -13.21 2.69 -7.84
CA PRO A 63 -14.11 1.80 -8.59
C PRO A 63 -14.01 0.34 -8.14
N GLU A 64 -12.84 -0.10 -7.67
CA GLU A 64 -12.61 -1.48 -7.25
C GLU A 64 -13.17 -1.80 -5.85
N TYR A 65 -13.32 -0.79 -4.99
CA TYR A 65 -13.76 -0.98 -3.60
C TYR A 65 -15.24 -0.70 -3.39
N LEU A 66 -15.83 0.20 -4.19
CA LEU A 66 -17.18 0.68 -4.01
C LEU A 66 -18.08 0.26 -5.18
N SER A 67 -18.96 -0.73 -4.92
CA SER A 67 -20.06 -1.03 -5.85
C SER A 67 -21.01 0.15 -5.95
N ILE A 68 -21.79 0.23 -7.04
CA ILE A 68 -22.81 1.28 -7.26
C ILE A 68 -23.74 1.40 -6.06
N VAL A 69 -24.18 0.29 -5.49
CA VAL A 69 -25.10 0.27 -4.33
C VAL A 69 -24.46 0.93 -3.11
N LYS A 70 -23.19 0.58 -2.82
CA LYS A 70 -22.45 1.17 -1.70
C LYS A 70 -22.20 2.67 -1.92
N THR A 71 -21.89 3.07 -3.15
CA THR A 71 -21.67 4.46 -3.51
C THR A 71 -22.93 5.30 -3.35
N VAL A 72 -24.09 4.80 -3.82
CA VAL A 72 -25.38 5.48 -3.66
C VAL A 72 -25.75 5.58 -2.17
N GLY A 73 -25.55 4.50 -1.40
CA GLY A 73 -25.76 4.50 0.05
C GLY A 73 -24.93 5.56 0.76
N ALA A 74 -23.62 5.64 0.46
CA ALA A 74 -22.73 6.66 1.02
C ALA A 74 -23.15 8.08 0.63
N ALA A 75 -23.50 8.31 -0.64
CA ALA A 75 -23.98 9.60 -1.12
C ALA A 75 -25.27 10.06 -0.41
N LEU A 76 -26.20 9.14 -0.17
CA LEU A 76 -27.44 9.44 0.58
C LEU A 76 -27.16 9.78 2.03
N VAL A 77 -26.28 9.06 2.70
CA VAL A 77 -25.88 9.33 4.10
C VAL A 77 -25.25 10.72 4.20
N ILE A 78 -24.35 11.07 3.27
CA ILE A 78 -23.71 12.39 3.23
C ILE A 78 -24.73 13.48 2.94
N ALA A 79 -25.61 13.29 1.97
CA ALA A 79 -26.68 14.25 1.66
C ALA A 79 -27.59 14.48 2.87
N ALA A 80 -27.99 13.42 3.57
CA ALA A 80 -28.80 13.52 4.80
C ALA A 80 -28.04 14.29 5.89
N GLY A 81 -26.75 14.03 6.09
CA GLY A 81 -25.90 14.76 7.05
C GLY A 81 -25.85 16.26 6.74
N PHE A 82 -25.62 16.64 5.49
CA PHE A 82 -25.62 18.05 5.07
C PHE A 82 -26.99 18.71 5.25
N TYR A 83 -28.06 18.02 4.89
CA TYR A 83 -29.41 18.54 5.10
C TYR A 83 -29.68 18.83 6.57
N VAL A 84 -29.36 17.90 7.46
CA VAL A 84 -29.55 18.03 8.91
C VAL A 84 -28.71 19.19 9.47
N ILE A 85 -27.48 19.37 9.04
CA ILE A 85 -26.60 20.51 9.42
C ILE A 85 -27.22 21.84 8.95
N LEU A 86 -27.57 21.95 7.66
CA LEU A 86 -28.13 23.19 7.08
C LEU A 86 -29.46 23.59 7.72
N ARG A 87 -30.22 22.61 8.22
CA ARG A 87 -31.45 22.83 8.97
C ARG A 87 -31.24 23.06 10.47
N ARG A 88 -29.99 23.08 10.95
CA ARG A 88 -29.63 23.33 12.36
C ARG A 88 -30.22 22.30 13.32
N HIS A 89 -30.36 21.05 12.88
CA HIS A 89 -30.72 19.93 13.75
C HIS A 89 -29.47 19.29 14.39
N GLU A 90 -28.77 20.06 15.19
CA GLU A 90 -27.43 19.71 15.72
C GLU A 90 -27.43 18.39 16.52
N LYS A 91 -28.47 18.18 17.35
CA LYS A 91 -28.60 16.92 18.10
C LYS A 91 -28.78 15.70 17.18
N LEU A 92 -29.57 15.85 16.12
CA LEU A 92 -29.78 14.77 15.16
C LEU A 92 -28.51 14.46 14.37
N PHE A 93 -27.78 15.52 13.98
CA PHE A 93 -26.49 15.35 13.33
C PHE A 93 -25.48 14.63 14.22
N LEU A 94 -25.37 15.04 15.50
CA LEU A 94 -24.47 14.42 16.47
C LEU A 94 -24.83 12.94 16.71
N CYS A 95 -26.09 12.62 16.93
CA CYS A 95 -26.55 11.24 17.10
C CYS A 95 -26.29 10.38 15.86
N GLY A 96 -26.59 10.93 14.66
CA GLY A 96 -26.32 10.23 13.40
C GLY A 96 -24.83 9.99 13.15
N SER A 97 -23.98 10.99 13.41
CA SER A 97 -22.53 10.84 13.31
C SER A 97 -21.98 9.82 14.31
N LEU A 98 -22.46 9.85 15.56
CA LEU A 98 -22.08 8.87 16.57
C LEU A 98 -22.49 7.46 16.17
N LEU A 99 -23.70 7.29 15.63
CA LEU A 99 -24.16 5.99 15.13
C LEU A 99 -23.29 5.47 13.99
N ILE A 100 -22.94 6.34 13.02
CA ILE A 100 -22.03 5.96 11.92
C ILE A 100 -20.68 5.50 12.46
N VAL A 101 -20.09 6.26 13.40
CA VAL A 101 -18.79 5.92 14.02
C VAL A 101 -18.88 4.59 14.77
N LEU A 102 -19.95 4.37 15.53
CA LEU A 102 -20.16 3.13 16.26
C LEU A 102 -20.34 1.94 15.29
N VAL A 103 -21.18 2.07 14.26
CA VAL A 103 -21.40 0.98 13.30
C VAL A 103 -20.15 0.68 12.49
N SER A 104 -19.40 1.68 12.05
CA SER A 104 -18.17 1.49 11.28
C SER A 104 -17.00 1.00 12.15
N GLY A 105 -16.98 1.39 13.43
CA GLY A 105 -15.88 1.07 14.35
C GLY A 105 -16.08 -0.20 15.18
N VAL A 106 -17.32 -0.65 15.38
CA VAL A 106 -17.65 -1.80 16.26
C VAL A 106 -17.01 -3.11 15.80
N LEU A 107 -16.83 -3.26 14.49
CA LEU A 107 -16.17 -4.43 13.89
C LEU A 107 -14.66 -4.29 13.81
N VAL A 108 -14.12 -3.12 14.09
CA VAL A 108 -12.68 -2.89 14.16
C VAL A 108 -12.21 -3.31 15.54
N ASN A 109 -11.42 -4.38 15.60
CA ASN A 109 -10.80 -4.80 16.85
C ASN A 109 -9.57 -3.90 17.14
N PRO A 110 -9.70 -2.85 17.97
CA PRO A 110 -8.61 -1.92 18.25
C PRO A 110 -7.54 -2.54 19.15
N ILE A 111 -7.86 -3.66 19.80
CA ILE A 111 -6.99 -4.33 20.77
C ILE A 111 -6.68 -5.73 20.24
N ARG A 112 -5.64 -5.83 19.42
CA ARG A 112 -5.11 -7.12 18.99
C ARG A 112 -3.95 -7.48 19.91
N GLN A 113 -4.11 -8.51 20.72
CA GLN A 113 -3.05 -9.00 21.59
C GLN A 113 -2.19 -10.04 20.88
N GLY A 114 -0.86 -9.84 20.95
CA GLY A 114 0.12 -10.81 20.47
C GLY A 114 0.22 -10.94 18.96
N ALA A 115 1.14 -11.79 18.53
CA ALA A 115 1.44 -12.10 17.14
C ALA A 115 0.85 -13.45 16.67
N ALA A 116 -0.12 -14.00 17.40
CA ALA A 116 -0.68 -15.34 17.12
C ALA A 116 -1.23 -15.45 15.69
N PHE A 117 -1.81 -14.38 15.14
CA PHE A 117 -2.31 -14.38 13.77
C PHE A 117 -1.20 -14.53 12.71
N LEU A 118 0.00 -13.97 12.98
CA LEU A 118 1.17 -14.16 12.12
C LEU A 118 1.68 -15.61 12.23
N GLN A 119 1.65 -16.16 13.44
CA GLN A 119 2.07 -17.54 13.67
C GLN A 119 1.10 -18.58 13.07
N GLN A 120 -0.15 -18.22 12.83
CA GLN A 120 -1.16 -19.08 12.23
C GLN A 120 -1.21 -18.98 10.69
N ASP A 121 -0.63 -17.96 10.11
CA ASP A 121 -0.58 -17.80 8.65
C ASP A 121 0.24 -18.92 8.00
N SER A 122 -0.34 -19.57 6.99
CA SER A 122 0.29 -20.73 6.33
C SER A 122 1.56 -20.35 5.57
N LEU A 123 1.58 -19.16 4.94
CA LEU A 123 2.75 -18.70 4.20
C LEU A 123 3.92 -18.36 5.15
N ILE A 124 3.62 -17.69 6.26
CA ILE A 124 4.64 -17.36 7.28
C ILE A 124 5.23 -18.64 7.90
N LYS A 125 4.39 -19.63 8.16
CA LYS A 125 4.85 -20.94 8.67
C LYS A 125 5.79 -21.63 7.68
N GLU A 126 5.40 -21.67 6.42
CA GLU A 126 6.19 -22.31 5.37
C GLU A 126 7.55 -21.64 5.20
N ILE A 127 7.57 -20.31 5.07
CA ILE A 127 8.83 -19.55 4.98
C ILE A 127 9.73 -19.84 6.19
N ARG A 128 9.14 -19.88 7.38
CA ARG A 128 9.90 -20.18 8.62
C ARG A 128 10.46 -21.61 8.62
N THR A 129 9.70 -22.58 8.12
CA THR A 129 10.16 -23.97 8.01
C THR A 129 11.34 -24.06 7.06
N ILE A 130 11.22 -23.48 5.86
CA ILE A 130 12.30 -23.44 4.87
C ILE A 130 13.54 -22.75 5.46
N GLU A 131 13.38 -21.60 6.11
CA GLU A 131 14.50 -20.84 6.70
C GLU A 131 15.18 -21.59 7.85
N GLN A 132 14.45 -22.44 8.58
CA GLN A 132 15.04 -23.29 9.63
C GLN A 132 15.79 -24.49 9.08
N GLU A 133 15.34 -25.06 7.97
CA GLU A 133 15.97 -26.21 7.32
C GLU A 133 17.19 -25.79 6.50
N GLU A 134 17.07 -24.74 5.73
CA GLU A 134 18.12 -24.23 4.86
C GLU A 134 18.05 -22.69 4.82
N PRO A 135 18.78 -21.98 5.70
CA PRO A 135 18.79 -20.52 5.74
C PRO A 135 19.25 -19.88 4.44
N GLY A 136 18.58 -18.81 4.01
CA GLY A 136 18.94 -18.14 2.78
C GLY A 136 18.41 -16.70 2.69
N ILE A 137 18.80 -15.99 1.62
CA ILE A 137 18.36 -14.61 1.37
C ILE A 137 17.16 -14.66 0.44
N TRP A 138 16.08 -13.95 0.83
CA TRP A 138 14.82 -13.94 0.12
C TRP A 138 14.65 -12.71 -0.78
N ILE A 139 14.01 -12.95 -1.91
CA ILE A 139 13.51 -11.91 -2.82
C ILE A 139 12.00 -12.08 -2.93
N VAL A 140 11.26 -10.99 -2.83
CA VAL A 140 9.81 -10.98 -3.09
C VAL A 140 9.58 -10.36 -4.45
N GLU A 141 9.16 -11.18 -5.39
CA GLU A 141 9.02 -10.85 -6.80
C GLU A 141 7.58 -10.50 -7.14
N ASN A 142 7.39 -9.51 -8.03
CA ASN A 142 6.11 -9.07 -8.58
C ASN A 142 5.03 -8.82 -7.53
N ALA A 143 5.41 -8.17 -6.43
CA ALA A 143 4.53 -7.92 -5.31
C ALA A 143 4.72 -6.53 -4.70
N GLY A 144 3.62 -6.02 -4.18
CA GLY A 144 3.59 -4.81 -3.35
C GLY A 144 3.35 -5.13 -1.87
N TYR A 145 2.93 -4.12 -1.12
CA TYR A 145 2.51 -4.29 0.27
C TYR A 145 1.24 -5.13 0.41
N PRO A 146 1.13 -5.95 1.42
CA PRO A 146 2.12 -6.21 2.51
C PRO A 146 3.10 -7.34 2.19
N LEU A 147 3.01 -8.01 1.01
CA LEU A 147 3.72 -9.25 0.72
C LEU A 147 5.24 -9.10 0.81
N ILE A 148 5.81 -7.97 0.38
CA ILE A 148 7.26 -7.71 0.43
C ILE A 148 7.87 -7.80 1.84
N ASN A 149 7.06 -7.67 2.89
CA ASN A 149 7.52 -7.77 4.27
C ASN A 149 7.21 -9.14 4.93
N ILE A 150 6.55 -10.05 4.22
CA ILE A 150 6.17 -11.35 4.80
C ILE A 150 7.39 -12.21 5.18
N PRO A 151 8.45 -12.32 4.35
CA PRO A 151 9.62 -13.09 4.78
C PRO A 151 10.29 -12.51 6.02
N VAL A 152 10.39 -11.18 6.14
CA VAL A 152 10.91 -10.51 7.35
C VAL A 152 10.06 -10.85 8.58
N LEU A 153 8.73 -10.89 8.46
CA LEU A 153 7.83 -11.31 9.54
C LEU A 153 8.01 -12.78 9.92
N ALA A 154 8.45 -13.61 8.98
CA ALA A 154 8.79 -15.00 9.24
C ALA A 154 10.19 -15.18 9.89
N GLY A 155 11.02 -14.13 9.90
CA GLY A 155 12.40 -14.14 10.40
C GLY A 155 13.45 -14.40 9.31
N ALA A 156 13.07 -14.34 8.03
CA ALA A 156 13.92 -14.57 6.88
C ALA A 156 14.57 -13.28 6.36
N PRO A 157 15.89 -13.24 6.11
CA PRO A 157 16.55 -12.08 5.54
C PRO A 157 16.02 -11.80 4.12
N THR A 158 15.67 -10.55 3.83
CA THR A 158 15.01 -10.19 2.57
C THR A 158 15.70 -9.00 1.92
N ILE A 159 15.92 -9.08 0.62
CA ILE A 159 16.60 -8.03 -0.16
C ILE A 159 15.70 -6.80 -0.30
N ASN A 160 14.45 -7.00 -0.67
CA ASN A 160 13.54 -5.94 -1.10
C ASN A 160 12.39 -5.65 -0.13
N SER A 161 12.62 -5.80 1.15
CA SER A 161 11.70 -5.27 2.17
C SER A 161 11.77 -3.73 2.23
N THR A 162 11.08 -3.13 3.20
CA THR A 162 11.25 -1.70 3.49
C THR A 162 12.65 -1.45 4.05
N ASN A 163 13.51 -0.80 3.29
CA ASN A 163 14.88 -0.51 3.69
C ASN A 163 14.99 0.91 4.25
N VAL A 164 15.31 1.02 5.54
CA VAL A 164 15.53 2.31 6.21
C VAL A 164 16.86 2.92 5.78
N TYR A 165 17.88 2.06 5.65
CA TYR A 165 19.20 2.42 5.17
C TYR A 165 19.49 1.65 3.89
N PRO A 166 19.93 2.33 2.81
CA PRO A 166 20.27 1.66 1.56
C PRO A 166 21.50 0.77 1.73
N ASN A 167 21.47 -0.41 1.13
CA ASN A 167 22.64 -1.25 1.02
C ASN A 167 23.38 -0.93 -0.29
N LEU A 168 24.23 0.08 -0.25
CA LEU A 168 24.92 0.60 -1.45
C LEU A 168 25.83 -0.46 -2.08
N GLU A 169 26.51 -1.28 -1.26
CA GLU A 169 27.39 -2.34 -1.74
C GLU A 169 26.61 -3.37 -2.59
N ARG A 170 25.41 -3.71 -2.18
CA ARG A 170 24.56 -4.64 -2.94
C ARG A 170 24.14 -4.03 -4.28
N TRP A 171 23.67 -2.79 -4.29
CA TRP A 171 23.15 -2.16 -5.49
C TRP A 171 24.26 -1.81 -6.49
N SER A 172 25.47 -1.49 -6.01
CA SER A 172 26.61 -1.23 -6.90
C SER A 172 27.05 -2.46 -7.70
N GLN A 173 26.67 -3.68 -7.28
CA GLN A 173 26.92 -4.89 -8.07
C GLN A 173 26.06 -4.94 -9.35
N LEU A 174 24.90 -4.28 -9.34
CA LEU A 174 24.02 -4.13 -10.51
C LEU A 174 24.26 -2.84 -11.28
N ASP A 175 24.86 -1.85 -10.64
CA ASP A 175 25.15 -0.51 -11.18
C ASP A 175 26.61 -0.11 -10.89
N PRO A 176 27.60 -0.77 -11.52
CA PRO A 176 29.04 -0.53 -11.24
C PRO A 176 29.48 0.90 -11.54
N GLU A 177 28.81 1.60 -12.47
CA GLU A 177 29.09 2.98 -12.84
C GLU A 177 28.45 4.00 -11.89
N GLY A 178 27.55 3.57 -11.00
CA GLY A 178 26.82 4.43 -10.08
C GLY A 178 25.82 5.36 -10.75
N SER A 179 25.41 5.06 -11.98
CA SER A 179 24.50 5.90 -12.77
C SER A 179 23.12 6.04 -12.14
N ASN A 180 22.71 5.07 -11.32
CA ASN A 180 21.41 5.02 -10.66
C ASN A 180 21.50 5.27 -9.14
N GLU A 181 22.64 5.71 -8.63
CA GLU A 181 22.84 5.88 -7.19
C GLU A 181 21.78 6.80 -6.56
N GLU A 182 21.36 7.86 -7.24
CA GLU A 182 20.29 8.75 -6.75
C GLU A 182 18.94 8.02 -6.56
N ILE A 183 18.73 6.91 -7.25
CA ILE A 183 17.48 6.11 -7.15
C ILE A 183 17.54 5.20 -5.92
N TYR A 184 18.62 4.48 -5.70
CA TYR A 184 18.70 3.48 -4.63
C TYR A 184 19.35 4.00 -3.33
N ASN A 185 20.06 5.14 -3.34
CA ASN A 185 20.64 5.75 -2.15
C ASN A 185 19.57 6.55 -1.37
N ARG A 186 18.56 5.86 -0.85
CA ARG A 186 17.46 6.47 -0.08
C ARG A 186 16.76 5.48 0.83
N TYR A 187 15.99 5.99 1.79
CA TYR A 187 14.91 5.20 2.39
C TYR A 187 13.95 4.80 1.27
N ALA A 188 13.70 3.53 1.12
CA ALA A 188 12.80 3.08 0.08
C ALA A 188 12.07 1.77 0.40
N HIS A 189 10.90 1.66 -0.19
CA HIS A 189 10.19 0.43 -0.44
C HIS A 189 10.63 -0.10 -1.80
N ILE A 190 11.20 -1.28 -1.84
CA ILE A 190 11.83 -1.82 -3.03
C ILE A 190 10.91 -2.85 -3.67
N LEU A 191 10.49 -2.59 -4.91
CA LEU A 191 9.73 -3.53 -5.72
C LEU A 191 10.67 -4.19 -6.71
N ILE A 192 10.59 -5.52 -6.86
CA ILE A 192 11.41 -6.28 -7.82
C ILE A 192 10.48 -7.05 -8.75
N THR A 193 10.75 -6.98 -10.05
CA THR A 193 10.15 -7.83 -11.08
C THR A 193 11.27 -8.52 -11.85
N LEU A 194 11.21 -9.85 -11.96
CA LEU A 194 12.17 -10.62 -12.74
C LEU A 194 11.80 -10.64 -14.22
N THR A 195 12.81 -10.59 -15.06
CA THR A 195 12.68 -10.70 -16.53
C THR A 195 13.87 -11.48 -17.10
N ASP A 196 13.70 -12.07 -18.27
CA ASP A 196 14.75 -12.70 -19.08
C ASP A 196 14.98 -11.93 -20.40
N GLU A 197 14.11 -11.00 -20.76
CA GLU A 197 14.16 -10.26 -22.01
C GLU A 197 14.85 -8.91 -21.88
N GLU A 198 14.71 -8.24 -20.73
CA GLU A 198 15.15 -6.85 -20.52
C GLU A 198 16.43 -6.80 -19.68
N ALA A 199 17.22 -5.76 -19.89
CA ALA A 199 18.35 -5.47 -19.00
C ALA A 199 17.88 -5.04 -17.61
N THR A 200 18.74 -5.23 -16.61
CA THR A 200 18.46 -4.74 -15.26
C THR A 200 18.37 -3.22 -15.24
N GLU A 201 17.24 -2.69 -14.73
CA GLU A 201 16.94 -1.26 -14.72
C GLU A 201 16.35 -0.82 -13.37
N PHE A 202 16.81 0.35 -12.91
CA PHE A 202 16.30 1.03 -11.72
C PHE A 202 15.34 2.14 -12.11
N GLU A 203 14.10 2.12 -11.61
CA GLU A 203 13.08 3.14 -11.87
C GLU A 203 12.60 3.76 -10.56
N LEU A 204 12.71 5.08 -10.43
CA LEU A 204 12.13 5.81 -9.30
C LEU A 204 10.64 6.03 -9.53
N ARG A 205 9.78 5.30 -8.80
CA ARG A 205 8.33 5.41 -8.89
C ARG A 205 7.75 6.52 -8.01
N GLN A 206 8.27 6.65 -6.80
CA GLN A 206 7.87 7.67 -5.82
C GLN A 206 9.10 8.09 -5.00
N ALA A 207 8.97 9.15 -4.20
CA ALA A 207 10.07 9.64 -3.37
C ALA A 207 10.68 8.57 -2.44
N ASP A 208 9.86 7.58 -2.06
CA ASP A 208 10.20 6.49 -1.15
C ASP A 208 9.92 5.10 -1.74
N VAL A 209 9.78 5.00 -3.06
CA VAL A 209 9.55 3.73 -3.77
C VAL A 209 10.39 3.69 -5.03
N PHE A 210 11.26 2.70 -5.15
CA PHE A 210 11.84 2.38 -6.45
C PHE A 210 11.47 0.97 -6.90
N HIS A 211 11.46 0.78 -8.20
CA HIS A 211 11.23 -0.50 -8.86
C HIS A 211 12.51 -0.95 -9.54
N LEU A 212 12.89 -2.19 -9.34
CA LEU A 212 13.99 -2.86 -9.99
C LEU A 212 13.41 -3.90 -10.95
N THR A 213 13.54 -3.68 -12.25
CA THR A 213 13.42 -4.72 -13.25
C THR A 213 14.73 -5.47 -13.25
N LEU A 214 14.75 -6.70 -12.75
CA LEU A 214 15.96 -7.48 -12.56
C LEU A 214 16.03 -8.58 -13.62
N ASN A 215 17.05 -8.54 -14.47
CA ASN A 215 17.34 -9.66 -15.34
C ASN A 215 17.70 -10.88 -14.50
N ILE A 216 17.14 -12.04 -14.83
CA ILE A 216 17.33 -13.27 -14.09
C ILE A 216 18.82 -13.68 -14.03
N GLU A 217 19.61 -13.34 -15.04
CA GLU A 217 21.05 -13.62 -15.07
C GLU A 217 21.84 -12.78 -14.04
N ASP A 218 21.27 -11.65 -13.60
CA ASP A 218 21.86 -10.80 -12.57
C ASP A 218 21.45 -11.18 -11.14
N LEU A 219 20.51 -12.11 -11.00
CA LEU A 219 20.01 -12.58 -9.71
C LEU A 219 21.12 -13.08 -8.76
N PRO A 220 22.15 -13.84 -9.22
CA PRO A 220 23.24 -14.27 -8.38
C PRO A 220 24.06 -13.14 -7.76
N LYS A 221 24.16 -11.99 -8.44
CA LYS A 221 24.88 -10.81 -7.92
C LYS A 221 24.25 -10.28 -6.61
N LEU A 222 22.96 -10.51 -6.42
CA LEU A 222 22.25 -10.11 -5.19
C LEU A 222 22.35 -11.16 -4.08
N GLY A 223 22.84 -12.37 -4.37
CA GLY A 223 22.93 -13.48 -3.41
C GLY A 223 21.58 -14.03 -2.96
N GLY A 224 20.52 -13.86 -3.76
CA GLY A 224 19.19 -14.37 -3.46
C GLY A 224 19.15 -15.90 -3.55
N SER A 225 18.69 -16.56 -2.48
CA SER A 225 18.55 -18.03 -2.41
C SER A 225 17.10 -18.45 -2.68
N TYR A 226 16.14 -17.63 -2.30
CA TYR A 226 14.71 -17.92 -2.44
C TYR A 226 13.95 -16.76 -3.06
N ILE A 227 12.94 -17.12 -3.86
CA ILE A 227 12.03 -16.16 -4.49
C ILE A 227 10.61 -16.48 -4.03
N LEU A 228 9.96 -15.52 -3.39
CA LEU A 228 8.52 -15.53 -3.11
C LEU A 228 7.81 -14.71 -4.17
N THR A 229 6.84 -15.29 -4.86
CA THR A 229 6.13 -14.63 -5.96
C THR A 229 4.64 -15.00 -6.00
N THR A 230 3.87 -14.24 -6.78
CA THR A 230 2.46 -14.52 -7.06
C THR A 230 2.23 -15.10 -8.46
N ARG A 231 3.27 -15.27 -9.25
CA ARG A 231 3.20 -15.85 -10.61
C ARG A 231 4.08 -17.09 -10.74
N ASN A 232 3.81 -17.90 -11.72
CA ASN A 232 4.66 -19.02 -12.10
C ASN A 232 5.92 -18.47 -12.81
N LEU A 233 7.10 -18.91 -12.39
CA LEU A 233 8.39 -18.52 -12.93
C LEU A 233 9.07 -19.64 -13.76
N ASP A 234 8.38 -20.75 -14.01
CA ASP A 234 8.97 -21.89 -14.73
C ASP A 234 9.49 -21.51 -16.13
N GLU A 235 8.83 -20.54 -16.78
CA GLU A 235 9.24 -20.04 -18.09
C GLU A 235 10.48 -19.12 -18.06
N LEU A 236 10.79 -18.53 -16.88
CA LEU A 236 11.96 -17.68 -16.71
C LEU A 236 13.25 -18.48 -16.40
N ALA A 237 13.14 -19.76 -16.05
CA ALA A 237 14.30 -20.58 -15.78
C ALA A 237 15.08 -20.82 -17.09
N ASN A 238 16.35 -20.50 -17.10
CA ASN A 238 17.24 -20.72 -18.23
C ASN A 238 18.41 -21.67 -17.86
N SER A 239 19.29 -21.97 -18.83
CA SER A 239 20.40 -22.90 -18.60
C SER A 239 21.44 -22.45 -17.56
N LYS A 240 21.48 -21.14 -17.25
CA LYS A 240 22.41 -20.57 -16.28
C LYS A 240 21.80 -20.50 -14.88
N ILE A 241 20.51 -20.22 -14.82
CA ILE A 241 19.77 -20.08 -13.58
C ILE A 241 18.65 -21.11 -13.57
N GLN A 242 18.66 -21.99 -12.60
CA GLN A 242 17.59 -22.96 -12.39
C GLN A 242 16.75 -22.53 -11.21
N LEU A 243 15.44 -22.52 -11.41
CA LEU A 243 14.44 -22.22 -10.38
C LEU A 243 13.73 -23.51 -10.01
N GLN A 244 13.94 -24.00 -8.81
CA GLN A 244 13.23 -25.17 -8.29
C GLN A 244 12.03 -24.71 -7.48
N LEU A 245 10.82 -25.11 -7.87
CA LEU A 245 9.62 -24.88 -7.07
C LEU A 245 9.71 -25.72 -5.78
N VAL A 246 9.84 -25.04 -4.64
CA VAL A 246 9.92 -25.65 -3.31
C VAL A 246 8.53 -25.84 -2.70
N SER A 247 7.68 -24.81 -2.83
CA SER A 247 6.35 -24.85 -2.22
C SER A 247 5.36 -23.93 -2.96
N GLN A 248 4.08 -24.30 -2.92
CA GLN A 248 2.98 -23.48 -3.38
C GLN A 248 1.92 -23.38 -2.29
N ILE A 249 1.68 -22.18 -1.81
CA ILE A 249 0.69 -21.87 -0.78
C ILE A 249 -0.37 -20.95 -1.35
N LYS A 250 -1.56 -21.48 -1.61
CA LYS A 250 -2.67 -20.75 -2.28
C LYS A 250 -2.21 -20.18 -3.64
N SER A 251 -2.11 -18.85 -3.75
CA SER A 251 -1.63 -18.12 -4.94
C SER A 251 -0.16 -17.73 -4.87
N TYR A 252 0.57 -18.20 -3.87
CA TYR A 252 1.99 -17.87 -3.70
C TYR A 252 2.86 -19.06 -4.06
N PHE A 253 3.95 -18.77 -4.75
CA PHE A 253 4.96 -19.74 -5.14
C PHE A 253 6.28 -19.39 -4.45
N ILE A 254 7.00 -20.40 -3.98
CA ILE A 254 8.32 -20.27 -3.41
C ILE A 254 9.28 -21.08 -4.27
N TYR A 255 10.23 -20.38 -4.88
CA TYR A 255 11.29 -21.01 -5.65
C TYR A 255 12.61 -20.93 -4.92
N LYS A 256 13.41 -21.99 -5.00
CA LYS A 256 14.83 -21.98 -4.66
C LYS A 256 15.63 -21.68 -5.91
N VAL A 257 16.64 -20.84 -5.79
CA VAL A 257 17.56 -20.50 -6.85
C VAL A 257 18.69 -21.52 -6.83
N GLU A 258 18.79 -22.34 -7.88
CA GLU A 258 19.87 -23.31 -8.07
C GLU A 258 20.77 -22.86 -9.23
N GLY A 259 22.06 -23.05 -9.10
CA GLY A 259 23.00 -22.85 -10.22
C GLY A 259 23.76 -21.55 -10.27
N ALA A 260 23.77 -20.73 -9.23
CA ALA A 260 24.77 -19.67 -9.08
C ALA A 260 26.08 -20.24 -8.53
N LEU A 261 26.73 -21.12 -9.27
CA LEU A 261 28.14 -21.39 -9.03
C LEU A 261 28.94 -20.17 -9.50
N LEU A 262 29.46 -19.43 -8.54
CA LEU A 262 30.50 -18.41 -8.72
C LEU A 262 31.75 -18.99 -9.40
#